data_2375ffe9a842cfd29347dbdf667b3536
#
_entry.id   2375ffe9a842cfd29347dbdf667b3536
#
_cell.length_a   1.000
_cell.length_b   1.000
_cell.length_c   1.000
_cell.angle_alpha   90.00
_cell.angle_beta   90.00
_cell.angle_gamma   90.00
#
_symmetry.space_group_name_H-M   'P 1'
#
loop_
_entity.id
_entity.type
_entity.pdbx_description
1 polymer ?
#
loop_
_entity_poly.entity_id
_entity_poly.type
_entity_poly.pdbx_seq_one_letter_code
_entity_poly.pdbx_strand_id
1 'polypeptide(L)'
;MGSFNDFLDAEFRPPRNWSLNAPLKFKSETLTREERELLVECGVQVTKTTSTITVPKGYITDLASVPRVCWAFIAPFDCARAAVVHDIMYEKINGAFKKGIIESKAERETYRKIADDMFLEGMQSAEPSVPVWKQQAAYRAVRAFGRWAINSSAPRKGI
;
A
#
# COMPACT_ATOMS: atom_id res chain seq x y z
N MET A 1 5.54 -16.17 4.71
CA MET A 1 5.68 -14.97 3.87
C MET A 1 4.49 -14.83 2.96
N GLY A 2 4.02 -13.61 2.73
CA GLY A 2 2.99 -13.32 1.76
C GLY A 2 3.43 -13.59 0.31
N SER A 3 2.51 -13.45 -0.62
CA SER A 3 2.80 -13.65 -2.04
C SER A 3 1.97 -12.72 -2.93
N PHE A 4 2.57 -12.28 -4.02
CA PHE A 4 1.88 -11.58 -5.09
C PHE A 4 1.39 -12.58 -6.15
N ASN A 5 0.28 -12.24 -6.82
CA ASN A 5 -0.28 -13.08 -7.87
C ASN A 5 0.56 -13.08 -9.14
N ASP A 6 1.21 -11.95 -9.46
CA ASP A 6 1.96 -11.74 -10.69
C ASP A 6 2.92 -10.55 -10.58
N PHE A 7 3.65 -10.28 -11.65
CA PHE A 7 4.40 -9.04 -11.78
C PHE A 7 3.47 -7.84 -11.91
N LEU A 8 4.02 -6.65 -11.62
CA LEU A 8 3.27 -5.41 -11.81
C LEU A 8 3.12 -5.13 -13.31
N ASP A 9 1.89 -5.06 -13.77
CA ASP A 9 1.53 -4.65 -15.12
C ASP A 9 0.85 -3.28 -15.07
N ALA A 10 1.59 -2.24 -15.44
CA ALA A 10 1.13 -0.86 -15.35
C ALA A 10 1.66 -0.01 -16.51
N GLU A 11 0.84 0.93 -16.94
CA GLU A 11 1.15 1.90 -17.98
C GLU A 11 1.45 3.26 -17.37
N PHE A 12 2.56 3.88 -17.81
CA PHE A 12 2.90 5.23 -17.38
C PHE A 12 1.96 6.26 -17.99
N ARG A 13 1.42 7.11 -17.14
CA ARG A 13 0.54 8.23 -17.49
C ARG A 13 1.19 9.54 -17.06
N PRO A 14 1.77 10.31 -18.02
CA PRO A 14 2.40 11.59 -17.66
C PRO A 14 1.46 12.51 -16.89
N PRO A 15 1.98 13.37 -16.02
CA PRO A 15 3.40 13.58 -15.73
C PRO A 15 4.01 12.66 -14.66
N ARG A 16 3.21 11.95 -13.86
CA ARG A 16 3.71 11.18 -12.72
C ARG A 16 2.91 9.95 -12.33
N ASN A 17 1.86 9.63 -13.06
CA ASN A 17 0.95 8.56 -12.67
C ASN A 17 1.25 7.26 -13.41
N TRP A 18 0.86 6.16 -12.78
CA TRP A 18 0.84 4.82 -13.35
C TRP A 18 -0.58 4.28 -13.24
N SER A 19 -1.07 3.64 -14.29
CA SER A 19 -2.38 2.98 -14.30
C SER A 19 -2.18 1.48 -14.44
N LEU A 20 -2.79 0.68 -13.55
CA LEU A 20 -2.70 -0.77 -13.62
C LEU A 20 -3.48 -1.31 -14.81
N ASN A 21 -2.84 -2.13 -15.64
CA ASN A 21 -3.47 -2.84 -16.75
C ASN A 21 -4.14 -4.15 -16.32
N ALA A 22 -3.72 -4.70 -15.18
CA ALA A 22 -4.26 -5.91 -14.60
C ALA A 22 -4.37 -5.78 -13.07
N PRO A 23 -5.27 -6.52 -12.40
CA PRO A 23 -5.36 -6.49 -10.94
C PRO A 23 -4.06 -7.00 -10.30
N LEU A 24 -3.59 -6.29 -9.27
CA LEU A 24 -2.50 -6.76 -8.41
C LEU A 24 -3.11 -7.32 -7.13
N LYS A 25 -2.76 -8.55 -6.78
CA LYS A 25 -3.24 -9.21 -5.57
C LYS A 25 -2.06 -9.57 -4.68
N PHE A 26 -2.22 -9.28 -3.40
CA PHE A 26 -1.24 -9.62 -2.38
C PHE A 26 -1.92 -10.47 -1.30
N LYS A 27 -1.49 -11.72 -1.16
CA LYS A 27 -1.92 -12.62 -0.09
C LYS A 27 -1.00 -12.43 1.11
N SER A 28 -1.57 -11.96 2.22
CA SER A 28 -0.85 -11.82 3.48
C SER A 28 -0.96 -13.09 4.33
N GLU A 29 0.12 -13.42 5.04
CA GLU A 29 0.14 -14.46 6.06
C GLU A 29 0.07 -13.91 7.48
N THR A 30 0.25 -12.60 7.65
CA THR A 30 0.29 -11.95 8.96
C THR A 30 -0.98 -11.19 9.32
N LEU A 31 -1.84 -10.90 8.35
CA LEU A 31 -3.05 -10.12 8.54
C LEU A 31 -4.06 -10.87 9.41
N THR A 32 -4.39 -10.31 10.57
CA THR A 32 -5.35 -10.90 11.51
C THR A 32 -6.79 -10.78 11.02
N ARG A 33 -7.70 -11.53 11.63
CA ARG A 33 -9.14 -11.43 11.32
C ARG A 33 -9.68 -10.03 11.57
N GLU A 34 -9.33 -9.45 12.72
CA GLU A 34 -9.76 -8.11 13.12
C GLU A 34 -9.26 -7.06 12.13
N GLU A 35 -7.98 -7.13 11.75
CA GLU A 35 -7.40 -6.23 10.76
C GLU A 35 -8.08 -6.33 9.39
N ARG A 36 -8.44 -7.54 8.95
CA ARG A 36 -9.21 -7.72 7.70
C ARG A 36 -10.57 -7.05 7.76
N GLU A 37 -11.27 -7.18 8.87
CA GLU A 37 -12.57 -6.55 9.07
C GLU A 37 -12.45 -5.02 9.04
N LEU A 38 -11.45 -4.46 9.71
CA LEU A 38 -11.15 -3.03 9.69
C LEU A 38 -10.86 -2.53 8.26
N LEU A 39 -10.04 -3.25 7.50
CA LEU A 39 -9.71 -2.86 6.13
C LEU A 39 -10.94 -2.88 5.21
N VAL A 40 -11.81 -3.87 5.37
CA VAL A 40 -13.08 -3.94 4.60
C VAL A 40 -13.98 -2.74 4.92
N GLU A 41 -14.07 -2.32 6.18
CA GLU A 41 -14.82 -1.14 6.57
C GLU A 41 -14.30 0.15 5.91
N CYS A 42 -12.99 0.24 5.69
CA CYS A 42 -12.37 1.35 4.96
C CYS A 42 -12.59 1.30 3.44
N GLY A 43 -13.12 0.20 2.91
CA GLY A 43 -13.32 0.01 1.48
C GLY A 43 -12.14 -0.64 0.76
N VAL A 44 -11.17 -1.20 1.48
CA VAL A 44 -10.11 -2.02 0.90
C VAL A 44 -10.71 -3.36 0.48
N GLN A 45 -10.41 -3.80 -0.75
CA GLN A 45 -10.86 -5.11 -1.22
C GLN A 45 -9.99 -6.21 -0.60
N VAL A 46 -10.54 -6.90 0.38
CA VAL A 46 -9.88 -8.02 1.06
C VAL A 46 -10.75 -9.26 0.97
N THR A 47 -10.19 -10.34 0.43
CA THR A 47 -10.82 -11.65 0.48
C THR A 47 -10.59 -12.25 1.87
N LYS A 48 -11.65 -12.32 2.69
CA LYS A 48 -11.55 -12.67 4.11
C LYS A 48 -11.03 -14.10 4.35
N THR A 49 -11.33 -15.03 3.46
CA THR A 49 -10.91 -16.43 3.60
C THR A 49 -9.43 -16.67 3.30
N THR A 50 -8.84 -15.85 2.42
CA THR A 50 -7.45 -16.02 1.98
C THR A 50 -6.54 -14.87 2.39
N SER A 51 -7.05 -13.85 3.08
CA SER A 51 -6.31 -12.62 3.45
C SER A 51 -5.66 -11.95 2.24
N THR A 52 -6.36 -11.93 1.11
CA THR A 52 -5.84 -11.37 -0.15
C THR A 52 -6.37 -9.96 -0.36
N ILE A 53 -5.44 -9.00 -0.43
CA ILE A 53 -5.73 -7.61 -0.78
C ILE A 53 -5.67 -7.48 -2.30
N THR A 54 -6.70 -6.88 -2.90
CA THR A 54 -6.77 -6.68 -4.35
C THR A 54 -6.71 -5.20 -4.70
N VAL A 55 -5.75 -4.84 -5.53
CA VAL A 55 -5.69 -3.54 -6.20
C VAL A 55 -6.31 -3.73 -7.58
N PRO A 56 -7.41 -3.04 -7.91
CA PRO A 56 -8.16 -3.31 -9.14
C PRO A 56 -7.41 -2.82 -10.39
N LYS A 57 -7.73 -3.44 -11.52
CA LYS A 57 -7.35 -2.90 -12.83
C LYS A 57 -7.84 -1.46 -12.95
N GLY A 58 -7.03 -0.60 -13.56
CA GLY A 58 -7.33 0.82 -13.73
C GLY A 58 -7.00 1.69 -12.52
N TYR A 59 -6.53 1.11 -11.42
CA TYR A 59 -6.05 1.89 -10.28
C TYR A 59 -4.88 2.80 -10.70
N ILE A 60 -4.95 4.06 -10.30
CA ILE A 60 -3.95 5.06 -10.65
C ILE A 60 -3.14 5.43 -9.42
N THR A 61 -1.83 5.29 -9.50
CA THR A 61 -0.89 5.59 -8.43
C THR A 61 0.26 6.46 -8.94
N ASP A 62 0.77 7.32 -8.08
CA ASP A 62 2.05 8.02 -8.29
C ASP A 62 3.15 7.47 -7.38
N LEU A 63 2.84 6.42 -6.61
CA LEU A 63 3.74 5.79 -5.62
C LEU A 63 4.21 6.76 -4.52
N ALA A 64 3.45 7.83 -4.26
CA ALA A 64 3.86 8.89 -3.34
C ALA A 64 3.67 8.56 -1.86
N SER A 65 2.97 7.47 -1.52
CA SER A 65 2.81 7.02 -0.14
C SER A 65 4.13 6.56 0.50
N VAL A 66 5.08 6.14 -0.33
CA VAL A 66 6.45 5.84 0.10
C VAL A 66 7.30 7.11 -0.06
N PRO A 67 7.93 7.61 1.01
CA PRO A 67 8.74 8.82 0.92
C PRO A 67 9.84 8.72 -0.13
N ARG A 68 10.00 9.78 -0.93
CA ARG A 68 10.99 9.78 -2.04
C ARG A 68 12.43 9.57 -1.57
N VAL A 69 12.74 9.96 -0.33
CA VAL A 69 14.06 9.68 0.26
C VAL A 69 14.38 8.19 0.28
N CYS A 70 13.37 7.33 0.37
CA CYS A 70 13.54 5.88 0.32
C CYS A 70 14.04 5.42 -1.06
N TRP A 71 13.63 6.10 -2.12
CA TRP A 71 14.02 5.76 -3.49
C TRP A 71 15.51 5.99 -3.78
N ALA A 72 16.21 6.76 -2.91
CA ALA A 72 17.64 6.98 -3.04
C ALA A 72 18.48 5.73 -2.72
N PHE A 73 17.94 4.81 -1.90
CA PHE A 73 18.64 3.58 -1.48
C PHE A 73 17.87 2.30 -1.81
N ILE A 74 16.63 2.41 -2.24
CA ILE A 74 15.83 1.29 -2.75
C ILE A 74 15.63 1.53 -4.23
N ALA A 75 16.04 0.58 -5.07
CA ALA A 75 15.71 0.69 -6.48
C ALA A 75 14.18 0.71 -6.63
N PRO A 76 13.60 1.59 -7.47
CA PRO A 76 12.15 1.77 -7.58
C PRO A 76 11.38 0.47 -7.81
N PHE A 77 11.99 -0.49 -8.49
CA PHE A 77 11.36 -1.77 -8.84
C PHE A 77 11.43 -2.82 -7.74
N ASP A 78 12.33 -2.66 -6.75
CA ASP A 78 12.49 -3.63 -5.66
C ASP A 78 11.25 -3.71 -4.77
N CYS A 79 10.51 -2.62 -4.64
CA CYS A 79 9.33 -2.55 -3.77
C CYS A 79 8.07 -2.03 -4.48
N ALA A 80 8.08 -1.95 -5.82
CA ALA A 80 6.97 -1.33 -6.56
C ALA A 80 5.61 -1.98 -6.27
N ARG A 81 5.54 -3.31 -6.24
CA ARG A 81 4.29 -4.03 -5.94
C ARG A 81 3.82 -3.75 -4.52
N ALA A 82 4.71 -3.80 -3.55
CA ALA A 82 4.41 -3.47 -2.15
C ALA A 82 3.96 -2.01 -2.00
N ALA A 83 4.60 -1.09 -2.73
CA ALA A 83 4.24 0.33 -2.74
C ALA A 83 2.85 0.59 -3.34
N VAL A 84 2.45 -0.12 -4.38
CA VAL A 84 1.10 -0.01 -4.97
C VAL A 84 0.03 -0.47 -3.98
N VAL A 85 0.23 -1.60 -3.31
CA VAL A 85 -0.69 -2.08 -2.27
C VAL A 85 -0.77 -1.08 -1.11
N HIS A 86 0.35 -0.56 -0.67
CA HIS A 86 0.42 0.47 0.38
C HIS A 86 -0.32 1.75 -0.02
N ASP A 87 -0.15 2.19 -1.25
CA ASP A 87 -0.78 3.42 -1.78
C ASP A 87 -2.31 3.33 -1.77
N ILE A 88 -2.88 2.22 -2.24
CA ILE A 88 -4.34 2.05 -2.22
C ILE A 88 -4.88 1.95 -0.79
N MET A 89 -4.16 1.31 0.12
CA MET A 89 -4.56 1.24 1.52
C MET A 89 -4.60 2.63 2.16
N TYR A 90 -3.56 3.45 1.94
CA TYR A 90 -3.53 4.84 2.42
C TYR A 90 -4.68 5.66 1.86
N GLU A 91 -4.97 5.53 0.57
CA GLU A 91 -6.08 6.22 -0.07
C GLU A 91 -7.42 5.85 0.56
N LYS A 92 -7.67 4.56 0.76
CA LYS A 92 -8.93 4.06 1.36
C LYS A 92 -9.06 4.47 2.83
N ILE A 93 -7.99 4.37 3.60
CA ILE A 93 -7.96 4.77 5.01
C ILE A 93 -8.23 6.28 5.14
N ASN A 94 -7.56 7.10 4.35
CA ASN A 94 -7.78 8.54 4.37
C ASN A 94 -9.20 8.92 3.91
N GLY A 95 -9.72 8.22 2.91
CA GLY A 95 -11.12 8.38 2.46
C GLY A 95 -12.13 8.04 3.56
N ALA A 96 -11.90 6.94 4.28
CA ALA A 96 -12.72 6.54 5.42
C ALA A 96 -12.67 7.57 6.58
N PHE A 97 -11.49 8.12 6.84
CA PHE A 97 -11.33 9.20 7.82
C PHE A 97 -12.10 10.47 7.43
N LYS A 98 -12.00 10.88 6.18
CA LYS A 98 -12.74 12.06 5.67
C LYS A 98 -14.26 11.87 5.70
N LYS A 99 -14.74 10.64 5.55
CA LYS A 99 -16.17 10.29 5.61
C LYS A 99 -16.69 10.07 7.04
N GLY A 100 -15.81 10.11 8.04
CA GLY A 100 -16.19 9.88 9.44
C GLY A 100 -16.33 8.41 9.83
N ILE A 101 -16.00 7.47 8.98
CA ILE A 101 -15.95 6.02 9.30
C ILE A 101 -14.85 5.77 10.33
N ILE A 102 -13.69 6.41 10.15
CA ILE A 102 -12.63 6.50 11.14
C ILE A 102 -12.83 7.82 11.87
N GLU A 103 -13.09 7.78 13.18
CA GLU A 103 -13.58 8.92 13.92
C GLU A 103 -12.46 9.85 14.44
N SER A 104 -11.25 9.35 14.60
CA SER A 104 -10.14 10.11 15.16
C SER A 104 -8.82 9.89 14.44
N LYS A 105 -7.89 10.85 14.62
CA LYS A 105 -6.52 10.69 14.11
C LYS A 105 -5.77 9.54 14.78
N ALA A 106 -6.03 9.28 16.06
CA ALA A 106 -5.45 8.16 16.79
C ALA A 106 -5.92 6.82 16.21
N GLU A 107 -7.22 6.70 15.91
CA GLU A 107 -7.77 5.53 15.25
C GLU A 107 -7.18 5.36 13.84
N ARG A 108 -7.07 6.43 13.05
CA ARG A 108 -6.43 6.41 11.73
C ARG A 108 -4.99 5.90 11.81
N GLU A 109 -4.24 6.22 12.85
CA GLU A 109 -2.87 5.71 13.06
C GLU A 109 -2.84 4.19 13.24
N THR A 110 -3.85 3.60 13.87
CA THR A 110 -4.00 2.14 13.96
C THR A 110 -4.15 1.51 12.58
N TYR A 111 -5.04 2.05 11.74
CA TYR A 111 -5.21 1.59 10.35
C TYR A 111 -3.95 1.81 9.52
N ARG A 112 -3.29 2.96 9.69
CA ARG A 112 -2.04 3.27 8.99
C ARG A 112 -0.95 2.27 9.33
N LYS A 113 -0.87 1.83 10.58
CA LYS A 113 0.09 0.79 10.97
C LYS A 113 -0.16 -0.52 10.23
N ILE A 114 -1.42 -0.92 10.04
CA ILE A 114 -1.76 -2.12 9.26
C ILE A 114 -1.23 -1.98 7.83
N ALA A 115 -1.44 -0.83 7.19
CA ALA A 115 -0.93 -0.59 5.84
C ALA A 115 0.60 -0.63 5.76
N ASP A 116 1.29 -0.06 6.75
CA ASP A 116 2.75 -0.07 6.81
C ASP A 116 3.30 -1.48 7.05
N ASP A 117 2.63 -2.29 7.88
CA ASP A 117 2.99 -3.69 8.12
C ASP A 117 2.81 -4.53 6.84
N MET A 118 1.76 -4.25 6.05
CA MET A 118 1.56 -4.90 4.74
C MET A 118 2.63 -4.49 3.73
N PHE A 119 3.08 -3.25 3.78
CA PHE A 119 4.22 -2.79 2.96
C PHE A 119 5.50 -3.57 3.30
N LEU A 120 5.79 -3.76 4.58
CA LEU A 120 6.94 -4.56 5.02
C LEU A 120 6.82 -6.01 4.54
N GLU A 121 5.68 -6.65 4.78
CA GLU A 121 5.44 -8.04 4.34
C GLU A 121 5.56 -8.16 2.80
N GLY A 122 5.06 -7.18 2.06
CA GLY A 122 5.18 -7.13 0.61
C GLY A 122 6.65 -7.05 0.14
N MET A 123 7.47 -6.25 0.81
CA MET A 123 8.91 -6.20 0.51
C MET A 123 9.62 -7.51 0.85
N GLN A 124 9.24 -8.18 1.93
CA GLN A 124 9.78 -9.50 2.29
C GLN A 124 9.44 -10.58 1.25
N SER A 125 8.35 -10.38 0.52
CA SER A 125 7.83 -11.32 -0.48
C SER A 125 8.29 -10.98 -1.90
N ALA A 126 9.14 -9.96 -2.07
CA ALA A 126 9.60 -9.50 -3.38
C ALA A 126 10.61 -10.47 -4.01
N GLU A 127 10.54 -10.59 -5.34
CA GLU A 127 11.54 -11.30 -6.14
C GLU A 127 12.04 -10.37 -7.25
N PRO A 128 13.36 -10.11 -7.32
CA PRO A 128 14.40 -10.56 -6.38
C PRO A 128 14.20 -10.01 -4.97
N SER A 129 14.73 -10.70 -3.95
CA SER A 129 14.53 -10.31 -2.55
C SER A 129 15.18 -8.97 -2.23
N VAL A 130 14.44 -8.13 -1.50
CA VAL A 130 14.97 -6.86 -0.99
C VAL A 130 15.86 -7.16 0.24
N PRO A 131 17.10 -6.64 0.31
CA PRO A 131 17.92 -6.81 1.51
C PRO A 131 17.23 -6.34 2.78
N VAL A 132 17.38 -7.09 3.88
CA VAL A 132 16.66 -6.84 5.15
C VAL A 132 16.88 -5.41 5.66
N TRP A 133 18.10 -4.88 5.58
CA TRP A 133 18.36 -3.51 6.04
C TRP A 133 17.61 -2.45 5.22
N LYS A 134 17.40 -2.68 3.92
CA LYS A 134 16.57 -1.80 3.08
C LYS A 134 15.10 -1.89 3.44
N GLN A 135 14.59 -3.11 3.69
CA GLN A 135 13.22 -3.32 4.16
C GLN A 135 12.97 -2.54 5.45
N GLN A 136 13.86 -2.66 6.42
CA GLN A 136 13.74 -1.99 7.71
C GLN A 136 13.86 -0.46 7.58
N ALA A 137 14.76 0.03 6.74
CA ALA A 137 14.91 1.45 6.48
C ALA A 137 13.64 2.04 5.84
N ALA A 138 13.09 1.37 4.83
CA ALA A 138 11.85 1.79 4.18
C ALA A 138 10.65 1.75 5.13
N TYR A 139 10.52 0.70 5.92
CA TYR A 139 9.46 0.59 6.93
C TYR A 139 9.52 1.72 7.96
N ARG A 140 10.70 1.99 8.51
CA ARG A 140 10.89 3.10 9.46
C ARG A 140 10.55 4.45 8.83
N ALA A 141 10.89 4.64 7.56
CA ALA A 141 10.57 5.87 6.85
C ALA A 141 9.06 6.05 6.65
N VAL A 142 8.31 5.03 6.25
CA VAL A 142 6.86 5.14 6.13
C VAL A 142 6.19 5.32 7.49
N ARG A 143 6.70 4.69 8.56
CA ARG A 143 6.21 4.93 9.93
C ARG A 143 6.43 6.37 10.39
N ALA A 144 7.60 6.94 10.10
CA ALA A 144 7.95 8.30 10.52
C ALA A 144 7.25 9.38 9.68
N PHE A 145 7.22 9.22 8.35
CA PHE A 145 6.77 10.25 7.41
C PHE A 145 5.38 9.99 6.80
N GLY A 146 4.88 8.76 6.87
CA GLY A 146 3.61 8.38 6.28
C GLY A 146 2.39 9.14 6.83
N ARG A 147 2.47 9.67 8.05
CA ARG A 147 1.41 10.50 8.62
C ARG A 147 1.15 11.80 7.84
N TRP A 148 2.14 12.30 7.14
CA TRP A 148 1.95 13.42 6.21
C TRP A 148 1.50 12.94 4.84
N ALA A 149 2.07 11.84 4.35
CA ALA A 149 1.68 11.24 3.06
C ALA A 149 0.19 10.84 3.03
N ILE A 150 -0.34 10.30 4.12
CA ILE A 150 -1.75 9.88 4.18
C ILE A 150 -2.71 11.06 4.02
N ASN A 151 -2.34 12.26 4.46
CA ASN A 151 -3.18 13.44 4.32
C ASN A 151 -3.40 13.85 2.85
N SER A 152 -2.45 13.54 1.98
CA SER A 152 -2.51 13.82 0.54
C SER A 152 -3.00 12.64 -0.28
N SER A 153 -3.19 11.49 0.35
CA SER A 153 -3.70 10.29 -0.34
C SER A 153 -5.16 10.49 -0.73
N ALA A 154 -5.43 10.50 -2.03
CA ALA A 154 -6.77 10.66 -2.59
C ALA A 154 -6.85 9.93 -3.94
N PRO A 155 -8.06 9.54 -4.36
CA PRO A 155 -8.26 8.96 -5.68
C PRO A 155 -7.72 9.90 -6.77
N ARG A 156 -6.90 9.36 -7.65
CA ARG A 156 -6.33 10.12 -8.76
C ARG A 156 -7.20 9.92 -9.99
N LYS A 157 -7.54 11.02 -10.63
CA LYS A 157 -8.28 10.97 -11.90
C LYS A 157 -7.30 10.62 -13.02
N GLY A 158 -7.72 9.73 -13.91
CA GLY A 158 -6.99 9.47 -15.15
C GLY A 158 -6.86 10.75 -15.96
N ILE A 159 -5.73 10.91 -16.60
CA ILE A 159 -5.46 12.01 -17.52
C ILE A 159 -5.98 11.60 -18.90
#